data_94451f3781325e9452559d3a80c7be09
#
_entry.id   94451f3781325e9452559d3a80c7be09
#
_cell.length_a   1.000
_cell.length_b   1.000
_cell.length_c   1.000
_cell.angle_alpha   90.00
_cell.angle_beta   90.00
_cell.angle_gamma   90.00
#
_symmetry.space_group_name_H-M   'P 1'
#
loop_
_entity.id
_entity.type
_entity.pdbx_description
1 polymer ?
#
loop_
_entity_poly.entity_id
_entity_poly.type
_entity_poly.pdbx_seq_one_letter_code
_entity_poly.pdbx_strand_id
1 'polypeptide(L)'
;MGLSLEEIFEEFADLDREDQSKYLLELGDALPDFPSALRTDTNRVYGCQSQVWLSADVSGSGETARLRILADSDSNIVRGLIAILQSAYDGLTAAEILTFDI
;
A
#
# COMPACT_ATOMS: atom_id res chain seq x y z
N MET A 1 12.59 1.02 2.70
CA MET A 1 11.71 0.75 3.85
C MET A 1 10.81 1.93 4.09
N GLY A 2 9.53 1.69 4.13
CA GLY A 2 8.56 2.73 4.45
C GLY A 2 8.41 2.94 5.95
N LEU A 3 7.65 3.95 6.31
CA LEU A 3 7.24 4.17 7.69
C LEU A 3 6.30 3.06 8.15
N SER A 4 6.29 2.76 9.44
CA SER A 4 5.30 1.87 10.01
C SER A 4 3.91 2.53 10.01
N LEU A 5 2.87 1.72 10.07
CA LEU A 5 1.50 2.24 10.12
C LEU A 5 1.30 3.18 11.31
N GLU A 6 1.86 2.84 12.48
CA GLU A 6 1.77 3.68 13.67
C GLU A 6 2.44 5.04 13.48
N GLU A 7 3.64 5.06 12.87
CA GLU A 7 4.33 6.30 12.56
C GLU A 7 3.52 7.19 11.61
N ILE A 8 2.90 6.58 10.59
CA ILE A 8 2.04 7.30 9.64
C ILE A 8 0.86 7.91 10.36
N PHE A 9 0.20 7.16 11.23
CA PHE A 9 -0.96 7.65 11.96
C PHE A 9 -0.60 8.79 12.92
N GLU A 10 0.53 8.68 13.62
CA GLU A 10 0.99 9.72 14.54
C GLU A 10 1.29 11.02 13.79
N GLU A 11 2.01 10.94 12.68
CA GLU A 11 2.32 12.12 11.89
C GLU A 11 1.07 12.73 11.26
N PHE A 12 0.18 11.90 10.75
CA PHE A 12 -1.05 12.37 10.10
C PHE A 12 -1.97 13.08 11.08
N ALA A 13 -2.07 12.58 12.30
CA ALA A 13 -2.95 13.14 13.34
C ALA A 13 -2.53 14.55 13.76
N ASP A 14 -1.24 14.87 13.68
CA ASP A 14 -0.69 16.19 14.08
C ASP A 14 -0.80 17.24 12.97
N LEU A 15 -1.23 16.86 11.77
CA LEU A 15 -1.29 17.77 10.62
C LEU A 15 -2.69 18.34 10.45
N ASP A 16 -2.77 19.58 9.91
CA ASP A 16 -4.05 20.11 9.46
C ASP A 16 -4.46 19.44 8.13
N ARG A 17 -5.68 19.76 7.66
CA ARG A 17 -6.25 19.09 6.48
C ARG A 17 -5.40 19.28 5.22
N GLU A 18 -4.88 20.49 5.02
CA GLU A 18 -4.04 20.79 3.85
C GLU A 18 -2.73 20.01 3.90
N ASP A 19 -2.09 19.98 5.05
CA ASP A 19 -0.84 19.25 5.23
C ASP A 19 -1.06 17.73 5.20
N GLN A 20 -2.21 17.24 5.64
CA GLN A 20 -2.59 15.84 5.51
C GLN A 20 -2.65 15.42 4.04
N SER A 21 -3.22 16.25 3.17
CA SER A 21 -3.25 15.99 1.73
C SER A 21 -1.85 15.93 1.14
N LYS A 22 -0.99 16.87 1.51
CA LYS A 22 0.41 16.86 1.07
C LYS A 22 1.15 15.62 1.54
N TYR A 23 0.92 15.21 2.77
CA TYR A 23 1.54 14.01 3.35
C TYR A 23 1.14 12.75 2.57
N LEU A 24 -0.14 12.63 2.20
CA LEU A 24 -0.59 11.51 1.36
C LEU A 24 0.13 11.48 0.01
N LEU A 25 0.30 12.65 -0.62
CA LEU A 25 1.03 12.73 -1.89
C LEU A 25 2.49 12.30 -1.72
N GLU A 26 3.14 12.70 -0.64
CA GLU A 26 4.51 12.28 -0.34
C GLU A 26 4.63 10.78 -0.12
N LEU A 27 3.68 10.18 0.60
CA LEU A 27 3.64 8.73 0.80
C LEU A 27 3.52 7.99 -0.54
N GLY A 28 2.66 8.50 -1.42
CA GLY A 28 2.49 7.93 -2.75
C GLY A 28 3.75 8.02 -3.60
N ASP A 29 4.47 9.13 -3.50
CA ASP A 29 5.73 9.32 -4.23
C ASP A 29 6.83 8.37 -3.77
N ALA A 30 6.74 7.91 -2.53
CA ALA A 30 7.71 6.99 -1.96
C ALA A 30 7.40 5.51 -2.25
N LEU A 31 6.30 5.19 -2.95
CA LEU A 31 5.98 3.82 -3.31
C LEU A 31 7.08 3.22 -4.18
N PRO A 32 7.40 1.92 -4.00
CA PRO A 32 8.29 1.22 -4.92
C PRO A 32 7.76 1.27 -6.35
N ASP A 33 8.66 1.27 -7.32
CA ASP A 33 8.28 1.24 -8.73
C ASP A 33 7.43 0.02 -9.04
N PHE A 34 6.34 0.22 -9.77
CA PHE A 34 5.47 -0.86 -10.21
C PHE A 34 5.88 -1.26 -11.62
N PRO A 35 6.39 -2.49 -11.83
CA PRO A 35 6.82 -2.92 -13.16
C PRO A 35 5.69 -2.81 -14.19
N SER A 36 5.97 -2.24 -15.34
CA SER A 36 4.97 -2.06 -16.40
C SER A 36 4.39 -3.39 -16.88
N ALA A 37 5.16 -4.47 -16.82
CA ALA A 37 4.70 -5.81 -17.18
C ALA A 37 3.56 -6.30 -16.27
N LEU A 38 3.43 -5.76 -15.07
CA LEU A 38 2.37 -6.11 -14.12
C LEU A 38 1.11 -5.25 -14.30
N ARG A 39 1.13 -4.24 -15.17
CA ARG A 39 -0.04 -3.41 -15.47
C ARG A 39 -0.95 -4.13 -16.47
N THR A 40 -1.55 -5.21 -16.03
CA THR A 40 -2.38 -6.09 -16.83
C THR A 40 -3.83 -6.05 -16.35
N ASP A 41 -4.75 -6.50 -17.18
CA ASP A 41 -6.16 -6.60 -16.79
C ASP A 41 -6.36 -7.55 -15.61
N THR A 42 -5.55 -8.59 -15.52
CA THR A 42 -5.60 -9.55 -14.41
C THR A 42 -5.31 -8.88 -13.08
N ASN A 43 -4.38 -7.94 -13.06
CA ASN A 43 -3.97 -7.23 -11.85
C ASN A 43 -4.77 -5.96 -11.60
N ARG A 44 -5.63 -5.57 -12.51
CA ARG A 44 -6.41 -4.35 -12.38
C ARG A 44 -7.53 -4.53 -11.36
N VAL A 45 -7.66 -3.53 -10.48
CA VAL A 45 -8.77 -3.45 -9.53
C VAL A 45 -9.90 -2.66 -10.17
N TYR A 46 -11.04 -3.31 -10.43
CA TYR A 46 -12.19 -2.66 -11.08
C TYR A 46 -13.11 -2.02 -10.04
N GLY A 47 -13.95 -1.10 -10.49
CA GLY A 47 -14.89 -0.38 -9.65
C GLY A 47 -14.33 0.95 -9.11
N CYS A 48 -13.09 1.29 -9.44
CA CYS A 48 -12.48 2.57 -9.10
C CYS A 48 -12.58 3.53 -10.27
N GLN A 49 -12.75 4.83 -10.00
CA GLN A 49 -12.68 5.85 -11.03
C GLN A 49 -11.27 5.98 -11.60
N SER A 50 -10.27 5.88 -10.73
CA SER A 50 -8.87 5.85 -11.15
C SER A 50 -8.47 4.45 -11.56
N GLN A 51 -7.46 4.33 -12.41
CA GLN A 51 -6.87 3.04 -12.71
C GLN A 51 -6.01 2.60 -11.52
N VAL A 52 -6.21 1.38 -11.05
CA VAL A 52 -5.47 0.80 -9.93
C VAL A 52 -5.04 -0.60 -10.32
N TRP A 53 -3.77 -0.92 -10.06
CA TRP A 53 -3.22 -2.26 -10.27
C TRP A 53 -2.68 -2.79 -8.96
N LEU A 54 -2.88 -4.08 -8.73
CA LEU A 54 -2.41 -4.78 -7.53
C LEU A 54 -1.78 -6.11 -7.93
N SER A 55 -0.56 -6.33 -7.48
CA SER A 55 0.09 -7.63 -7.60
C SER A 55 0.45 -8.09 -6.20
N ALA A 56 0.00 -9.28 -5.84
CA ALA A 56 0.30 -9.89 -4.55
C ALA A 56 1.05 -11.19 -4.77
N ASP A 57 2.07 -11.41 -3.96
CA ASP A 57 2.89 -12.61 -4.02
C ASP A 57 3.25 -13.04 -2.61
N VAL A 58 3.77 -14.24 -2.47
CA VAL A 58 4.16 -14.79 -1.18
C VAL A 58 5.65 -15.10 -1.22
N SER A 59 6.37 -14.57 -0.24
CA SER A 59 7.80 -14.82 -0.05
C SER A 59 7.97 -15.85 1.06
N GLY A 60 8.75 -16.92 0.80
CA GLY A 60 8.94 -17.98 1.76
C GLY A 60 7.90 -19.09 1.63
N SER A 61 7.82 -19.95 2.61
CA SER A 61 6.92 -21.10 2.59
C SER A 61 6.42 -21.46 3.98
N GLY A 62 5.27 -22.14 4.04
CA GLY A 62 4.70 -22.61 5.29
C GLY A 62 4.29 -21.46 6.20
N GLU A 63 4.51 -21.62 7.50
CA GLU A 63 4.14 -20.64 8.50
C GLU A 63 4.96 -19.36 8.44
N THR A 64 6.13 -19.39 7.80
CA THR A 64 7.00 -18.22 7.66
C THR A 64 6.74 -17.46 6.38
N ALA A 65 5.82 -17.90 5.53
CA ALA A 65 5.47 -17.22 4.29
C ALA A 65 4.90 -15.84 4.61
N ARG A 66 5.39 -14.82 3.88
CA ARG A 66 4.99 -13.42 4.08
C ARG A 66 4.40 -12.87 2.81
N LEU A 67 3.36 -12.05 2.97
CA LEU A 67 2.71 -11.37 1.85
C LEU A 67 3.61 -10.26 1.32
N ARG A 68 3.74 -10.20 0.00
CA ARG A 68 4.44 -9.13 -0.70
C ARG A 68 3.44 -8.44 -1.61
N ILE A 69 3.25 -7.15 -1.43
CA ILE A 69 2.28 -6.37 -2.19
C ILE A 69 3.00 -5.31 -3.01
N LEU A 70 2.68 -5.25 -4.29
CA LEU A 70 3.01 -4.13 -5.16
C LEU A 70 1.70 -3.59 -5.73
N ALA A 71 1.53 -2.28 -5.68
CA ALA A 71 0.33 -1.65 -6.22
C ALA A 71 0.68 -0.26 -6.73
N ASP A 72 -0.14 0.22 -7.64
CA ASP A 72 0.03 1.55 -8.23
C ASP A 72 -1.30 2.07 -8.75
N SER A 73 -1.34 3.36 -9.04
CA SER A 73 -2.52 4.03 -9.60
C SER A 73 -2.07 5.20 -10.46
N ASP A 74 -2.94 5.65 -11.35
CA ASP A 74 -2.74 6.88 -12.09
C ASP A 74 -3.13 8.12 -11.27
N SER A 75 -3.70 7.94 -10.09
CA SER A 75 -4.06 9.01 -9.15
C SER A 75 -3.04 9.11 -8.01
N ASN A 76 -2.47 10.29 -7.82
CA ASN A 76 -1.45 10.51 -6.77
C ASN A 76 -2.03 10.33 -5.36
N ILE A 77 -3.30 10.72 -5.16
CA ILE A 77 -3.97 10.53 -3.86
C ILE A 77 -4.18 9.04 -3.59
N VAL A 78 -4.63 8.29 -4.60
CA VAL A 78 -4.81 6.83 -4.45
C VAL A 78 -3.48 6.15 -4.16
N ARG A 79 -2.38 6.61 -4.77
CA ARG A 79 -1.04 6.09 -4.46
C ARG A 79 -0.69 6.31 -3.00
N GLY A 80 -1.07 7.45 -2.41
CA GLY A 80 -0.88 7.71 -0.99
C GLY A 80 -1.65 6.72 -0.12
N LEU A 81 -2.90 6.44 -0.46
CA LEU A 81 -3.71 5.44 0.25
C LEU A 81 -3.13 4.03 0.09
N ILE A 82 -2.62 3.70 -1.09
CA ILE A 82 -1.93 2.43 -1.33
C ILE A 82 -0.71 2.30 -0.41
N ALA A 83 0.06 3.37 -0.23
CA ALA A 83 1.23 3.36 0.64
C ALA A 83 0.85 3.01 2.09
N ILE A 84 -0.28 3.52 2.56
CA ILE A 84 -0.80 3.19 3.91
C ILE A 84 -1.16 1.71 3.99
N LEU A 85 -1.90 1.19 3.01
CA LEU A 85 -2.28 -0.23 2.99
C LEU A 85 -1.05 -1.13 2.88
N GLN A 86 -0.08 -0.76 2.07
CA GLN A 86 1.16 -1.51 1.94
C GLN A 86 1.91 -1.56 3.28
N SER A 87 2.00 -0.45 4.00
CA SER A 87 2.65 -0.44 5.31
C SER A 87 1.92 -1.29 6.34
N ALA A 88 0.60 -1.47 6.17
CA ALA A 88 -0.20 -2.30 7.07
C ALA A 88 -0.01 -3.79 6.82
N TYR A 89 0.07 -4.22 5.56
CA TYR A 89 -0.01 -5.63 5.20
C TYR A 89 1.25 -6.22 4.58
N ASP A 90 2.10 -5.43 3.95
CA ASP A 90 3.29 -5.95 3.28
C ASP A 90 4.24 -6.56 4.30
N GLY A 91 4.69 -7.77 4.03
CA GLY A 91 5.62 -8.49 4.89
C GLY A 91 4.97 -9.24 6.05
N LEU A 92 3.64 -9.22 6.19
CA LEU A 92 2.96 -9.99 7.23
C LEU A 92 2.78 -11.45 6.84
N THR A 93 2.77 -12.33 7.85
CA THR A 93 2.36 -13.73 7.67
C THR A 93 0.84 -13.84 7.60
N ALA A 94 0.33 -14.97 7.13
CA ALA A 94 -1.11 -15.21 7.09
C ALA A 94 -1.75 -15.06 8.47
N ALA A 95 -1.11 -15.57 9.51
CA ALA A 95 -1.62 -15.47 10.87
C ALA A 95 -1.70 -14.01 11.33
N GLU A 96 -0.68 -13.20 11.02
CA GLU A 96 -0.67 -11.77 11.36
C GLU A 96 -1.77 -11.01 10.62
N ILE A 97 -2.00 -11.33 9.34
CA ILE A 97 -3.06 -10.69 8.55
C ILE A 97 -4.44 -10.99 9.15
N LEU A 98 -4.68 -12.25 9.53
CA LEU A 98 -5.97 -12.66 10.08
C LEU A 98 -6.27 -12.02 11.43
N THR A 99 -5.24 -11.63 12.18
CA THR A 99 -5.39 -10.97 13.48
C THR A 99 -5.26 -9.45 13.40
N PHE A 100 -4.96 -8.90 12.23
CA PHE A 100 -4.79 -7.46 12.05
C PHE A 100 -6.15 -6.76 12.13
N ASP A 101 -6.24 -5.77 13.01
CA ASP A 101 -7.45 -4.98 13.20
C ASP A 101 -7.19 -3.55 12.71
N ILE A 102 -7.87 -3.17 11.64
CA ILE A 102 -7.78 -1.83 11.09
C ILE A 102 -8.88 -0.92 11.75
#